data_90743d392f79d1000d017d69be00e471
#
_entry.id   90743d392f79d1000d017d69be00e471
#
_cell.length_a   1.000
_cell.length_b   1.000
_cell.length_c   1.000
_cell.angle_alpha   90.00
_cell.angle_beta   90.00
_cell.angle_gamma   90.00
#
_symmetry.space_group_name_H-M   'P 1'
#
loop_
_entity.id
_entity.type
_entity.pdbx_description
1 polymer ?
#
loop_
_entity_poly.entity_id
_entity_poly.type
_entity_poly.pdbx_seq_one_letter_code
_entity_poly.pdbx_strand_id
1 'polypeptide(L)'
;MRVTLKSDNIFKTVCLACGAAVLILTAGFFIQLLWASSEAWSRFGLELLVSSDWDPGNEKFGALPSIVGTSVTTVIALLIALPLAFAASLFIVDAPKKVGMILGYAVDLLAAIPSVIYGMWGLFVLAPLMQKYIQPFMVNTLQMDKIPFVNSNYNGFGLFTAGVILAVMILPYICAVLRDVLQMTPPVLKEAAYGIGCTKLEANKDIILRYGIRGVLGGIFIGLGRALGETMAVLFVIGNMMNMPKGIFDSATTISSTLANNFAEADGLQRSVLFALGVILLLMCLGIQITSQSFLHVTKAKRGEK
;
A
#
# COMPACT_ATOMS: atom_id res chain seq x y z
N MET A 1 23.04 -42.12 -13.39
CA MET A 1 23.01 -40.93 -14.23
C MET A 1 21.68 -40.76 -15.05
N ARG A 2 21.06 -41.84 -15.58
CA ARG A 2 19.78 -41.73 -16.34
C ARG A 2 18.50 -41.48 -15.50
N VAL A 3 18.49 -41.82 -14.21
CA VAL A 3 17.32 -41.64 -13.34
C VAL A 3 17.18 -40.17 -12.92
N THR A 4 18.25 -39.45 -12.73
CA THR A 4 18.26 -38.01 -12.39
C THR A 4 17.68 -37.14 -13.51
N LEU A 5 17.99 -37.43 -14.75
CA LEU A 5 17.52 -36.69 -15.93
C LEU A 5 15.98 -36.79 -16.14
N LYS A 6 15.39 -37.96 -15.82
CA LYS A 6 13.93 -38.15 -15.88
C LYS A 6 13.21 -37.39 -14.77
N SER A 7 13.76 -37.42 -13.55
CA SER A 7 13.24 -36.68 -12.39
C SER A 7 13.27 -35.17 -12.63
N ASP A 8 14.37 -34.65 -13.17
CA ASP A 8 14.53 -33.23 -13.49
C ASP A 8 13.55 -32.76 -14.56
N ASN A 9 13.27 -33.60 -15.59
CA ASN A 9 12.28 -33.28 -16.61
C ASN A 9 10.86 -33.28 -16.05
N ILE A 10 10.50 -34.22 -15.16
CA ILE A 10 9.21 -34.25 -14.50
C ILE A 10 9.05 -32.99 -13.63
N PHE A 11 10.05 -32.67 -12.82
CA PHE A 11 10.03 -31.47 -11.99
C PHE A 11 9.85 -30.20 -12.83
N LYS A 12 10.60 -30.04 -13.91
CA LYS A 12 10.49 -28.90 -14.85
C LYS A 12 9.09 -28.81 -15.45
N THR A 13 8.50 -29.94 -15.86
CA THR A 13 7.15 -29.98 -16.43
C THR A 13 6.09 -29.59 -15.40
N VAL A 14 6.21 -30.09 -14.16
CA VAL A 14 5.31 -29.72 -13.06
C VAL A 14 5.41 -28.22 -12.75
N CYS A 15 6.61 -27.66 -12.62
CA CYS A 15 6.79 -26.24 -12.39
C CYS A 15 6.20 -25.38 -13.52
N LEU A 16 6.40 -25.80 -14.76
CA LEU A 16 5.85 -25.10 -15.94
C LEU A 16 4.32 -25.19 -15.98
N ALA A 17 3.73 -26.35 -15.66
CA ALA A 17 2.30 -26.53 -15.58
C ALA A 17 1.68 -25.67 -14.46
N CYS A 18 2.30 -25.63 -13.26
CA CYS A 18 1.86 -24.76 -12.17
C CYS A 18 1.94 -23.28 -12.57
N GLY A 19 3.04 -22.86 -13.19
CA GLY A 19 3.19 -21.48 -13.67
C GLY A 19 2.14 -21.12 -14.73
N ALA A 20 1.89 -22.00 -15.69
CA ALA A 20 0.86 -21.83 -16.70
C ALA A 20 -0.55 -21.77 -16.08
N ALA A 21 -0.84 -22.62 -15.10
CA ALA A 21 -2.12 -22.60 -14.39
C ALA A 21 -2.38 -21.27 -13.68
N VAL A 22 -1.38 -20.71 -13.00
CA VAL A 22 -1.50 -19.39 -12.36
C VAL A 22 -1.77 -18.29 -13.37
N LEU A 23 -1.06 -18.30 -14.52
CA LEU A 23 -1.28 -17.32 -15.59
C LEU A 23 -2.68 -17.43 -16.19
N ILE A 24 -3.17 -18.65 -16.45
CA ILE A 24 -4.52 -18.89 -16.99
C ILE A 24 -5.59 -18.42 -16.01
N LEU A 25 -5.46 -18.74 -14.71
CA LEU A 25 -6.39 -18.30 -13.68
C LEU A 25 -6.41 -16.78 -13.56
N THR A 26 -5.25 -16.15 -13.56
CA THR A 26 -5.14 -14.68 -13.50
C THR A 26 -5.76 -14.04 -14.74
N ALA A 27 -5.46 -14.53 -15.94
CA ALA A 27 -6.05 -14.02 -17.18
C ALA A 27 -7.58 -14.22 -17.19
N GLY A 28 -8.06 -15.40 -16.77
CA GLY A 28 -9.50 -15.69 -16.64
C GLY A 28 -10.20 -14.73 -15.69
N PHE A 29 -9.60 -14.43 -14.54
CA PHE A 29 -10.11 -13.46 -13.59
C PHE A 29 -10.21 -12.04 -14.20
N PHE A 30 -9.18 -11.61 -14.93
CA PHE A 30 -9.20 -10.32 -15.63
C PHE A 30 -10.31 -10.24 -16.69
N ILE A 31 -10.44 -11.28 -17.53
CA ILE A 31 -11.46 -11.36 -18.56
C ILE A 31 -12.86 -11.32 -17.92
N GLN A 32 -13.07 -12.04 -16.83
CA GLN A 32 -14.34 -12.05 -16.12
C GLN A 32 -14.68 -10.69 -15.53
N LEU A 33 -13.70 -9.97 -14.92
CA LEU A 33 -13.90 -8.62 -14.40
C LEU A 33 -14.29 -7.64 -15.52
N LEU A 34 -13.60 -7.68 -16.65
CA LEU A 34 -13.90 -6.82 -17.79
C LEU A 34 -15.29 -7.14 -18.38
N TRP A 35 -15.64 -8.42 -18.48
CA TRP A 35 -16.95 -8.81 -18.99
C TRP A 35 -18.07 -8.40 -18.03
N ALA A 36 -17.94 -8.65 -16.72
CA ALA A 36 -18.91 -8.28 -15.71
C ALA A 36 -19.09 -6.77 -15.54
N SER A 37 -18.07 -5.97 -15.88
CA SER A 37 -18.13 -4.51 -15.85
C SER A 37 -18.61 -3.87 -17.15
N SER A 38 -18.88 -4.67 -18.19
CA SER A 38 -19.17 -4.15 -19.54
C SER A 38 -20.42 -3.25 -19.61
N GLU A 39 -21.46 -3.57 -18.85
CA GLU A 39 -22.69 -2.78 -18.76
C GLU A 39 -22.42 -1.40 -18.17
N ALA A 40 -21.64 -1.30 -17.09
CA ALA A 40 -21.26 -0.02 -16.49
C ALA A 40 -20.47 0.85 -17.46
N TRP A 41 -19.49 0.28 -18.18
CA TRP A 41 -18.72 1.00 -19.18
C TRP A 41 -19.54 1.44 -20.41
N SER A 42 -20.50 0.63 -20.85
CA SER A 42 -21.38 0.98 -21.96
C SER A 42 -22.34 2.12 -21.60
N ARG A 43 -22.79 2.20 -20.34
CA ARG A 43 -23.75 3.19 -19.89
C ARG A 43 -23.12 4.50 -19.45
N PHE A 44 -22.03 4.46 -18.70
CA PHE A 44 -21.38 5.65 -18.13
C PHE A 44 -20.08 6.03 -18.84
N GLY A 45 -19.42 5.09 -19.52
CA GLY A 45 -18.14 5.35 -20.20
C GLY A 45 -17.10 5.94 -19.22
N LEU A 46 -16.40 6.98 -19.68
CA LEU A 46 -15.40 7.70 -18.87
C LEU A 46 -16.00 8.63 -17.82
N GLU A 47 -17.30 8.95 -17.92
CA GLU A 47 -18.00 9.78 -16.94
C GLU A 47 -17.99 9.12 -15.56
N LEU A 48 -18.00 7.78 -15.51
CA LEU A 48 -17.85 7.01 -14.26
C LEU A 48 -16.61 7.43 -13.44
N LEU A 49 -15.50 7.77 -14.11
CA LEU A 49 -14.25 8.15 -13.44
C LEU A 49 -14.28 9.54 -12.82
N VAL A 50 -15.11 10.43 -13.37
CA VAL A 50 -15.13 11.87 -13.02
C VAL A 50 -16.35 12.22 -12.16
N SER A 51 -17.44 11.44 -12.25
CA SER A 51 -18.64 11.66 -11.46
C SER A 51 -18.37 11.41 -9.98
N SER A 52 -18.94 12.28 -9.14
CA SER A 52 -18.92 12.16 -7.68
C SER A 52 -20.25 11.64 -7.10
N ASP A 53 -21.28 11.47 -7.92
CA ASP A 53 -22.60 11.11 -7.48
C ASP A 53 -22.69 9.60 -7.23
N TRP A 54 -23.27 9.21 -6.11
CA TRP A 54 -23.55 7.82 -5.78
C TRP A 54 -24.98 7.70 -5.24
N ASP A 55 -25.91 7.35 -6.11
CA ASP A 55 -27.31 7.17 -5.80
C ASP A 55 -27.86 5.92 -6.51
N PRO A 56 -27.81 4.76 -5.84
CA PRO A 56 -28.33 3.51 -6.40
C PRO A 56 -29.81 3.55 -6.77
N GLY A 57 -30.62 4.34 -6.02
CA GLY A 57 -32.05 4.47 -6.27
C GLY A 57 -32.39 5.15 -7.59
N ASN A 58 -31.56 6.10 -8.03
CA ASN A 58 -31.69 6.81 -9.30
C ASN A 58 -30.68 6.30 -10.36
N GLU A 59 -30.04 5.16 -10.11
CA GLU A 59 -29.04 4.54 -11.00
C GLU A 59 -27.90 5.49 -11.40
N LYS A 60 -27.49 6.39 -10.49
CA LYS A 60 -26.34 7.27 -10.69
C LYS A 60 -25.15 6.74 -9.93
N PHE A 61 -24.02 6.61 -10.62
CA PHE A 61 -22.80 6.05 -10.03
C PHE A 61 -21.58 6.83 -10.48
N GLY A 62 -20.67 7.10 -9.51
CA GLY A 62 -19.40 7.76 -9.76
C GLY A 62 -18.29 7.14 -8.94
N ALA A 63 -17.14 6.97 -9.55
CA ALA A 63 -15.96 6.36 -8.93
C ALA A 63 -15.04 7.39 -8.26
N LEU A 64 -15.18 8.67 -8.56
CA LEU A 64 -14.25 9.71 -8.14
C LEU A 64 -13.99 9.76 -6.63
N PRO A 65 -15.02 9.74 -5.74
CA PRO A 65 -14.78 9.77 -4.31
C PRO A 65 -13.95 8.59 -3.82
N SER A 66 -14.21 7.39 -4.34
CA SER A 66 -13.49 6.16 -4.00
C SER A 66 -12.05 6.16 -4.53
N ILE A 67 -11.80 6.71 -5.72
CA ILE A 67 -10.46 6.86 -6.30
C ILE A 67 -9.63 7.85 -5.46
N VAL A 68 -10.23 9.00 -5.13
CA VAL A 68 -9.58 10.04 -4.31
C VAL A 68 -9.29 9.50 -2.91
N GLY A 69 -10.26 8.84 -2.29
CA GLY A 69 -10.07 8.25 -0.96
C GLY A 69 -8.94 7.22 -0.95
N THR A 70 -8.90 6.31 -1.92
CA THR A 70 -7.81 5.32 -2.07
C THR A 70 -6.45 6.00 -2.24
N SER A 71 -6.37 7.01 -3.10
CA SER A 71 -5.12 7.70 -3.39
C SER A 71 -4.63 8.51 -2.19
N VAL A 72 -5.49 9.27 -1.55
CA VAL A 72 -5.14 10.13 -0.40
C VAL A 72 -4.73 9.29 0.82
N THR A 73 -5.50 8.25 1.17
CA THR A 73 -5.14 7.38 2.30
C THR A 73 -3.81 6.67 2.07
N THR A 74 -3.54 6.22 0.84
CA THR A 74 -2.27 5.59 0.46
C THR A 74 -1.09 6.57 0.57
N VAL A 75 -1.26 7.81 0.10
CA VAL A 75 -0.21 8.85 0.21
C VAL A 75 0.07 9.18 1.68
N ILE A 76 -0.96 9.40 2.50
CA ILE A 76 -0.80 9.64 3.94
C ILE A 76 -0.06 8.47 4.60
N ALA A 77 -0.47 7.23 4.28
CA ALA A 77 0.16 6.04 4.83
C ALA A 77 1.65 5.95 4.50
N LEU A 78 2.02 6.21 3.25
CA LEU A 78 3.42 6.19 2.82
C LEU A 78 4.24 7.31 3.46
N LEU A 79 3.70 8.53 3.54
CA LEU A 79 4.40 9.66 4.17
C LEU A 79 4.75 9.40 5.63
N ILE A 80 3.91 8.63 6.34
CA ILE A 80 4.15 8.25 7.73
C ILE A 80 5.03 7.00 7.82
N ALA A 81 4.69 5.95 7.05
CA ALA A 81 5.35 4.65 7.17
C ALA A 81 6.78 4.65 6.68
N LEU A 82 7.10 5.36 5.57
CA LEU A 82 8.44 5.33 4.98
C LEU A 82 9.53 5.84 5.93
N PRO A 83 9.43 7.07 6.51
CA PRO A 83 10.47 7.56 7.39
C PRO A 83 10.61 6.70 8.65
N LEU A 84 9.49 6.21 9.19
CA LEU A 84 9.51 5.35 10.38
C LEU A 84 10.11 3.98 10.09
N ALA A 85 9.73 3.34 8.98
CA ALA A 85 10.28 2.06 8.57
C ALA A 85 11.77 2.16 8.26
N PHE A 86 12.21 3.25 7.62
CA PHE A 86 13.62 3.50 7.34
C PHE A 86 14.42 3.68 8.62
N ALA A 87 13.95 4.51 9.56
CA ALA A 87 14.59 4.70 10.85
C ALA A 87 14.66 3.39 11.66
N ALA A 88 13.54 2.64 11.70
CA ALA A 88 13.47 1.36 12.40
C ALA A 88 14.42 0.32 11.77
N SER A 89 14.48 0.20 10.45
CA SER A 89 15.36 -0.76 9.77
C SER A 89 16.83 -0.45 10.00
N LEU A 90 17.24 0.82 9.93
CA LEU A 90 18.59 1.25 10.26
C LEU A 90 18.95 0.92 11.72
N PHE A 91 18.04 1.24 12.64
CA PHE A 91 18.27 0.94 14.05
C PHE A 91 18.43 -0.56 14.31
N ILE A 92 17.58 -1.41 13.70
CA ILE A 92 17.65 -2.87 13.84
C ILE A 92 18.96 -3.42 13.29
N VAL A 93 19.44 -2.93 12.15
CA VAL A 93 20.68 -3.40 11.51
C VAL A 93 21.90 -2.96 12.30
N ASP A 94 21.87 -1.78 12.90
CA ASP A 94 22.98 -1.19 13.63
C ASP A 94 23.03 -1.55 15.13
N ALA A 95 21.94 -2.10 15.66
CA ALA A 95 21.83 -2.49 17.06
C ALA A 95 22.72 -3.70 17.40
N PRO A 96 23.10 -3.89 18.68
CA PRO A 96 23.75 -5.12 19.13
C PRO A 96 22.94 -6.35 18.70
N LYS A 97 23.64 -7.43 18.28
CA LYS A 97 23.02 -8.61 17.65
C LYS A 97 21.78 -9.14 18.36
N LYS A 98 21.79 -9.20 19.71
CA LYS A 98 20.64 -9.67 20.49
C LYS A 98 19.44 -8.70 20.37
N VAL A 99 19.69 -7.39 20.46
CA VAL A 99 18.64 -6.36 20.40
C VAL A 99 18.06 -6.29 18.97
N GLY A 100 18.91 -6.28 17.96
CA GLY A 100 18.47 -6.29 16.56
C GLY A 100 17.62 -7.51 16.22
N MET A 101 17.99 -8.69 16.74
CA MET A 101 17.21 -9.92 16.56
C MET A 101 15.83 -9.83 17.20
N ILE A 102 15.72 -9.37 18.45
CA ILE A 102 14.45 -9.24 19.17
C ILE A 102 13.53 -8.24 18.45
N LEU A 103 14.07 -7.08 18.05
CA LEU A 103 13.31 -6.07 17.34
C LEU A 103 12.88 -6.55 15.93
N GLY A 104 13.75 -7.28 15.25
CA GLY A 104 13.41 -7.91 13.97
C GLY A 104 12.23 -8.86 14.11
N TYR A 105 12.25 -9.76 15.08
CA TYR A 105 11.11 -10.65 15.36
C TYR A 105 9.85 -9.89 15.76
N ALA A 106 9.96 -8.79 16.52
CA ALA A 106 8.80 -7.98 16.87
C ALA A 106 8.16 -7.35 15.63
N VAL A 107 8.95 -6.85 14.68
CA VAL A 107 8.48 -6.32 13.40
C VAL A 107 7.82 -7.42 12.56
N ASP A 108 8.45 -8.59 12.48
CA ASP A 108 7.91 -9.73 11.74
C ASP A 108 6.57 -10.23 12.33
N LEU A 109 6.43 -10.20 13.67
CA LEU A 109 5.16 -10.51 14.35
C LEU A 109 4.08 -9.47 14.05
N LEU A 110 4.40 -8.18 14.02
CA LEU A 110 3.47 -7.12 13.62
C LEU A 110 2.97 -7.34 12.18
N ALA A 111 3.86 -7.76 11.27
CA ALA A 111 3.47 -8.07 9.88
C ALA A 111 2.49 -9.25 9.79
N ALA A 112 2.50 -10.18 10.74
CA ALA A 112 1.65 -11.36 10.76
C ALA A 112 0.23 -11.09 11.31
N ILE A 113 -0.02 -9.93 11.92
CA ILE A 113 -1.34 -9.59 12.48
C ILE A 113 -2.35 -9.40 11.34
N PRO A 114 -3.53 -10.07 11.38
CA PRO A 114 -4.59 -9.86 10.41
C PRO A 114 -5.08 -8.40 10.36
N SER A 115 -5.34 -7.88 9.15
CA SER A 115 -5.74 -6.47 8.95
C SER A 115 -7.03 -6.09 9.68
N VAL A 116 -7.96 -7.04 9.86
CA VAL A 116 -9.20 -6.85 10.65
C VAL A 116 -8.89 -6.42 12.08
N ILE A 117 -7.85 -6.98 12.71
CA ILE A 117 -7.46 -6.62 14.09
C ILE A 117 -6.97 -5.17 14.13
N TYR A 118 -6.16 -4.74 13.15
CA TYR A 118 -5.77 -3.34 13.03
C TYR A 118 -6.98 -2.41 12.85
N GLY A 119 -7.96 -2.82 12.02
CA GLY A 119 -9.18 -2.07 11.81
C GLY A 119 -10.02 -1.93 13.09
N MET A 120 -10.22 -3.03 13.82
CA MET A 120 -10.94 -3.01 15.10
C MET A 120 -10.21 -2.16 16.16
N TRP A 121 -8.89 -2.31 16.28
CA TRP A 121 -8.10 -1.45 17.15
C TRP A 121 -8.22 0.03 16.72
N GLY A 122 -8.21 0.28 15.43
CA GLY A 122 -8.41 1.60 14.85
C GLY A 122 -9.75 2.21 15.24
N LEU A 123 -10.83 1.43 15.15
CA LEU A 123 -12.19 1.85 15.49
C LEU A 123 -12.33 2.17 16.99
N PHE A 124 -11.88 1.27 17.87
CA PHE A 124 -12.16 1.38 19.30
C PHE A 124 -11.11 2.21 20.07
N VAL A 125 -9.90 2.33 19.55
CA VAL A 125 -8.80 3.02 20.25
C VAL A 125 -8.33 4.24 19.48
N LEU A 126 -7.96 4.08 18.20
CA LEU A 126 -7.35 5.17 17.45
C LEU A 126 -8.36 6.26 17.09
N ALA A 127 -9.58 5.92 16.64
CA ALA A 127 -10.57 6.92 16.25
C ALA A 127 -10.99 7.82 17.43
N PRO A 128 -11.29 7.31 18.65
CA PRO A 128 -11.50 8.15 19.82
C PRO A 128 -10.28 9.00 20.20
N LEU A 129 -9.07 8.45 20.07
CA LEU A 129 -7.83 9.18 20.32
C LEU A 129 -7.63 10.34 19.33
N MET A 130 -7.91 10.08 18.05
CA MET A 130 -7.88 11.09 16.99
C MET A 130 -8.86 12.21 17.28
N GLN A 131 -10.11 11.88 17.58
CA GLN A 131 -11.17 12.85 17.86
C GLN A 131 -10.86 13.75 19.06
N LYS A 132 -10.38 13.14 20.16
CA LYS A 132 -10.23 13.84 21.44
C LYS A 132 -8.92 14.62 21.56
N TYR A 133 -7.85 14.12 20.98
CA TYR A 133 -6.51 14.66 21.23
C TYR A 133 -5.78 15.08 19.95
N ILE A 134 -5.68 14.20 18.95
CA ILE A 134 -4.76 14.41 17.83
C ILE A 134 -5.31 15.44 16.85
N GLN A 135 -6.56 15.30 16.39
CA GLN A 135 -7.16 16.26 15.46
C GLN A 135 -7.28 17.67 16.06
N PRO A 136 -7.75 17.85 17.31
CA PRO A 136 -7.75 19.17 17.96
C PRO A 136 -6.34 19.76 18.14
N PHE A 137 -5.35 18.94 18.48
CA PHE A 137 -3.96 19.39 18.60
C PHE A 137 -3.41 19.87 17.24
N MET A 138 -3.65 19.11 16.17
CA MET A 138 -3.20 19.48 14.82
C MET A 138 -3.83 20.79 14.34
N VAL A 139 -5.12 20.99 14.58
CA VAL A 139 -5.80 22.20 14.15
C VAL A 139 -5.52 23.38 15.07
N ASN A 140 -5.71 23.24 16.38
CA ASN A 140 -5.65 24.37 17.31
C ASN A 140 -4.20 24.78 17.66
N THR A 141 -3.29 23.80 17.77
CA THR A 141 -1.90 24.07 18.20
C THR A 141 -0.97 24.29 17.02
N LEU A 142 -1.04 23.40 16.01
CA LEU A 142 -0.22 23.50 14.80
C LEU A 142 -0.81 24.41 13.74
N GLN A 143 -2.03 24.94 13.95
CA GLN A 143 -2.75 25.83 13.03
C GLN A 143 -2.83 25.24 11.60
N MET A 144 -3.02 23.93 11.51
CA MET A 144 -3.08 23.25 10.22
C MET A 144 -4.37 23.56 9.44
N ASP A 145 -5.37 24.18 10.06
CA ASP A 145 -6.58 24.72 9.42
C ASP A 145 -6.28 25.75 8.33
N LYS A 146 -5.10 26.38 8.38
CA LYS A 146 -4.61 27.28 7.32
C LYS A 146 -4.10 26.56 6.06
N ILE A 147 -3.91 25.25 6.14
CA ILE A 147 -3.44 24.44 5.01
C ILE A 147 -4.66 24.04 4.18
N PRO A 148 -4.65 24.23 2.86
CA PRO A 148 -5.71 23.72 1.99
C PRO A 148 -5.93 22.22 2.25
N PHE A 149 -7.19 21.79 2.27
CA PHE A 149 -7.62 20.40 2.55
C PHE A 149 -7.50 19.95 4.02
N VAL A 150 -7.16 20.80 4.97
CA VAL A 150 -7.31 20.51 6.40
C VAL A 150 -8.53 21.26 6.92
N ASN A 151 -9.52 20.52 7.38
CA ASN A 151 -10.76 21.06 7.93
C ASN A 151 -10.81 20.84 9.45
N SER A 152 -11.69 21.58 10.12
CA SER A 152 -11.86 21.52 11.58
C SER A 152 -12.92 20.49 12.01
N ASN A 153 -13.10 19.42 11.25
CA ASN A 153 -14.10 18.39 11.53
C ASN A 153 -13.48 17.27 12.40
N TYR A 154 -13.81 17.26 13.71
CA TYR A 154 -13.22 16.33 14.67
C TYR A 154 -14.13 15.13 14.93
N ASN A 155 -14.37 14.29 13.95
CA ASN A 155 -15.20 13.10 14.12
C ASN A 155 -14.40 11.81 14.43
N GLY A 156 -13.06 11.88 14.39
CA GLY A 156 -12.18 10.73 14.62
C GLY A 156 -12.10 9.75 13.45
N PHE A 157 -13.08 9.74 12.56
CA PHE A 157 -13.10 8.93 11.34
C PHE A 157 -12.70 9.78 10.14
N GLY A 158 -12.16 9.15 9.11
CA GLY A 158 -11.88 9.83 7.85
C GLY A 158 -10.54 9.45 7.23
N LEU A 159 -10.14 10.19 6.20
CA LEU A 159 -8.96 9.90 5.39
C LEU A 159 -7.66 9.86 6.21
N PHE A 160 -7.50 10.79 7.16
CA PHE A 160 -6.30 10.85 7.99
C PHE A 160 -6.17 9.65 8.92
N THR A 161 -7.25 9.30 9.64
CA THR A 161 -7.26 8.14 10.55
C THR A 161 -7.04 6.85 9.79
N ALA A 162 -7.69 6.71 8.62
CA ALA A 162 -7.47 5.57 7.73
C ALA A 162 -6.02 5.50 7.22
N GLY A 163 -5.43 6.65 6.85
CA GLY A 163 -4.03 6.73 6.46
C GLY A 163 -3.05 6.34 7.57
N VAL A 164 -3.33 6.73 8.83
CA VAL A 164 -2.50 6.37 9.99
C VAL A 164 -2.57 4.86 10.29
N ILE A 165 -3.77 4.26 10.29
CA ILE A 165 -3.92 2.81 10.47
C ILE A 165 -3.19 2.05 9.36
N LEU A 166 -3.36 2.49 8.13
CA LEU A 166 -2.70 1.91 6.98
C LEU A 166 -1.17 2.03 7.10
N ALA A 167 -0.66 3.16 7.59
CA ALA A 167 0.76 3.36 7.86
C ALA A 167 1.30 2.35 8.88
N VAL A 168 0.61 2.17 10.00
CA VAL A 168 0.99 1.19 11.04
C VAL A 168 1.04 -0.22 10.48
N MET A 169 0.10 -0.56 9.60
CA MET A 169 0.00 -1.89 9.01
C MET A 169 1.09 -2.15 7.95
N ILE A 170 1.42 -1.16 7.08
CA ILE A 170 2.42 -1.36 6.03
C ILE A 170 3.86 -1.18 6.52
N LEU A 171 4.06 -0.45 7.63
CA LEU A 171 5.37 -0.18 8.21
C LEU A 171 6.22 -1.45 8.44
N PRO A 172 5.71 -2.54 9.06
CA PRO A 172 6.52 -3.72 9.29
C PRO A 172 6.96 -4.41 8.00
N TYR A 173 6.14 -4.42 6.95
CA TYR A 173 6.52 -4.99 5.65
C TYR A 173 7.64 -4.20 4.99
N ILE A 174 7.54 -2.88 4.98
CA ILE A 174 8.57 -2.00 4.43
C ILE A 174 9.85 -2.15 5.25
N CYS A 175 9.75 -2.15 6.58
CA CYS A 175 10.87 -2.30 7.49
C CYS A 175 11.61 -3.64 7.28
N ALA A 176 10.89 -4.75 7.12
CA ALA A 176 11.48 -6.05 6.86
C ALA A 176 12.30 -6.07 5.56
N VAL A 177 11.73 -5.56 4.46
CA VAL A 177 12.44 -5.48 3.17
C VAL A 177 13.64 -4.55 3.25
N LEU A 178 13.50 -3.39 3.89
CA LEU A 178 14.62 -2.46 4.07
C LEU A 178 15.75 -3.07 4.90
N ARG A 179 15.42 -3.76 6.00
CA ARG A 179 16.38 -4.49 6.84
C ARG A 179 17.19 -5.49 6.01
N ASP A 180 16.50 -6.31 5.22
CA ASP A 180 17.13 -7.34 4.40
C ASP A 180 18.07 -6.71 3.35
N VAL A 181 17.63 -5.65 2.70
CA VAL A 181 18.44 -4.89 1.72
C VAL A 181 19.68 -4.27 2.37
N LEU A 182 19.55 -3.67 3.55
CA LEU A 182 20.67 -3.08 4.28
C LEU A 182 21.68 -4.14 4.73
N GLN A 183 21.22 -5.35 5.06
CA GLN A 183 22.08 -6.48 5.43
C GLN A 183 22.81 -7.11 4.24
N MET A 184 22.26 -7.00 3.02
CA MET A 184 22.91 -7.48 1.80
C MET A 184 24.18 -6.70 1.40
N THR A 185 24.42 -5.54 2.02
CA THR A 185 25.60 -4.73 1.73
C THR A 185 26.88 -5.46 2.20
N PRO A 186 27.84 -5.75 1.30
CA PRO A 186 29.08 -6.44 1.64
C PRO A 186 29.84 -5.75 2.78
N PRO A 187 30.32 -6.47 3.79
CA PRO A 187 31.06 -5.87 4.93
C PRO A 187 32.26 -5.04 4.50
N VAL A 188 32.94 -5.46 3.43
CA VAL A 188 34.10 -4.76 2.87
C VAL A 188 33.79 -3.31 2.51
N LEU A 189 32.58 -3.01 2.01
CA LEU A 189 32.18 -1.64 1.68
C LEU A 189 32.02 -0.78 2.95
N LYS A 190 31.49 -1.37 4.01
CA LYS A 190 31.36 -0.70 5.32
C LYS A 190 32.74 -0.44 5.95
N GLU A 191 33.63 -1.45 5.92
CA GLU A 191 34.98 -1.37 6.44
C GLU A 191 35.81 -0.33 5.67
N ALA A 192 35.70 -0.30 4.33
CA ALA A 192 36.36 0.71 3.50
C ALA A 192 35.87 2.13 3.84
N ALA A 193 34.57 2.33 4.07
CA ALA A 193 34.03 3.63 4.49
C ALA A 193 34.62 4.10 5.80
N TYR A 194 34.66 3.22 6.79
CA TYR A 194 35.24 3.57 8.10
C TYR A 194 36.76 3.76 7.99
N GLY A 195 37.46 3.00 7.12
CA GLY A 195 38.90 3.17 6.86
C GLY A 195 39.30 4.53 6.31
N ILE A 196 38.42 5.19 5.54
CA ILE A 196 38.64 6.56 5.05
C ILE A 196 38.07 7.65 6.00
N GLY A 197 37.60 7.26 7.19
CA GLY A 197 37.13 8.17 8.23
C GLY A 197 35.67 8.60 8.16
N CYS A 198 34.82 7.91 7.39
CA CYS A 198 33.39 8.18 7.36
C CYS A 198 32.73 7.93 8.72
N THR A 199 31.83 8.81 9.10
CA THR A 199 30.91 8.58 10.23
C THR A 199 29.90 7.47 9.89
N LYS A 200 29.26 6.92 10.91
CA LYS A 200 28.23 5.88 10.73
C LYS A 200 27.06 6.37 9.86
N LEU A 201 26.66 7.62 10.01
CA LEU A 201 25.59 8.23 9.23
C LEU A 201 25.97 8.36 7.75
N GLU A 202 27.20 8.81 7.46
CA GLU A 202 27.73 8.93 6.10
C GLU A 202 27.86 7.57 5.43
N ALA A 203 28.40 6.56 6.14
CA ALA A 203 28.48 5.18 5.64
C ALA A 203 27.09 4.64 5.29
N ASN A 204 26.09 4.85 6.15
CA ASN A 204 24.71 4.41 5.89
C ASN A 204 24.09 5.14 4.70
N LYS A 205 24.24 6.47 4.62
CA LYS A 205 23.61 7.30 3.58
C LYS A 205 24.27 7.14 2.22
N ASP A 206 25.62 7.23 2.18
CA ASP A 206 26.34 7.38 0.91
C ASP A 206 26.81 6.05 0.33
N ILE A 207 26.91 5.01 1.15
CA ILE A 207 27.36 3.68 0.70
C ILE A 207 26.24 2.66 0.78
N ILE A 208 25.71 2.39 1.98
CA ILE A 208 24.75 1.31 2.17
C ILE A 208 23.44 1.58 1.41
N LEU A 209 22.89 2.78 1.58
CA LEU A 209 21.64 3.17 0.93
C LEU A 209 21.82 3.25 -0.60
N ARG A 210 22.95 3.79 -1.07
CA ARG A 210 23.23 3.84 -2.51
C ARG A 210 23.45 2.45 -3.11
N TYR A 211 24.09 1.54 -2.39
CA TYR A 211 24.24 0.15 -2.81
C TYR A 211 22.89 -0.54 -2.93
N GLY A 212 22.05 -0.42 -1.90
CA GLY A 212 20.74 -1.05 -1.78
C GLY A 212 19.56 -0.31 -2.40
N ILE A 213 19.76 0.82 -3.09
CA ILE A 213 18.67 1.71 -3.53
C ILE A 213 17.56 1.01 -4.31
N ARG A 214 17.90 0.01 -5.13
CA ARG A 214 16.90 -0.78 -5.88
C ARG A 214 16.01 -1.61 -4.97
N GLY A 215 16.60 -2.24 -3.98
CA GLY A 215 15.86 -3.01 -2.99
C GLY A 215 15.00 -2.10 -2.11
N VAL A 216 15.50 -0.92 -1.74
CA VAL A 216 14.75 0.11 -1.01
C VAL A 216 13.52 0.53 -1.81
N LEU A 217 13.70 0.87 -3.08
CA LEU A 217 12.59 1.21 -3.98
C LEU A 217 11.62 0.03 -4.14
N GLY A 218 12.14 -1.19 -4.30
CA GLY A 218 11.31 -2.39 -4.33
C GLY A 218 10.44 -2.54 -3.08
N GLY A 219 11.00 -2.33 -1.88
CA GLY A 219 10.26 -2.34 -0.62
C GLY A 219 9.17 -1.28 -0.54
N ILE A 220 9.45 -0.07 -1.02
CA ILE A 220 8.46 1.02 -1.09
C ILE A 220 7.29 0.62 -2.00
N PHE A 221 7.56 0.07 -3.18
CA PHE A 221 6.52 -0.33 -4.12
C PHE A 221 5.69 -1.53 -3.64
N ILE A 222 6.30 -2.47 -2.91
CA ILE A 222 5.58 -3.57 -2.25
C ILE A 222 4.64 -2.99 -1.20
N GLY A 223 5.11 -2.08 -0.35
CA GLY A 223 4.28 -1.40 0.64
C GLY A 223 3.12 -0.61 0.01
N LEU A 224 3.38 0.07 -1.10
CA LEU A 224 2.40 0.85 -1.87
C LEU A 224 1.31 -0.06 -2.47
N GLY A 225 1.70 -1.17 -3.10
CA GLY A 225 0.75 -2.15 -3.64
C GLY A 225 -0.16 -2.73 -2.56
N ARG A 226 0.40 -3.02 -1.37
CA ARG A 226 -0.38 -3.48 -0.22
C ARG A 226 -1.34 -2.40 0.29
N ALA A 227 -0.88 -1.14 0.37
CA ALA A 227 -1.71 -0.02 0.82
C ALA A 227 -2.93 0.21 -0.07
N LEU A 228 -2.78 0.12 -1.40
CA LEU A 228 -3.87 0.29 -2.36
C LEU A 228 -4.94 -0.80 -2.26
N GLY A 229 -4.52 -2.03 -1.99
CA GLY A 229 -5.43 -3.19 -1.92
C GLY A 229 -6.06 -3.39 -0.53
N GLU A 230 -5.73 -2.56 0.46
CA GLU A 230 -6.23 -2.78 1.81
C GLU A 230 -7.72 -2.47 1.92
N THR A 231 -8.44 -3.41 2.52
CA THR A 231 -9.90 -3.35 2.63
C THR A 231 -10.33 -3.19 4.08
N MET A 232 -10.03 -4.21 4.93
CA MET A 232 -10.64 -4.32 6.25
C MET A 232 -10.12 -3.29 7.25
N ALA A 233 -8.82 -3.02 7.28
CA ALA A 233 -8.27 -2.04 8.21
C ALA A 233 -8.83 -0.63 7.96
N VAL A 234 -8.98 -0.27 6.69
CA VAL A 234 -9.49 1.04 6.26
C VAL A 234 -11.00 1.13 6.44
N LEU A 235 -11.75 0.07 6.11
CA LEU A 235 -13.21 0.00 6.20
C LEU A 235 -13.75 0.44 7.56
N PHE A 236 -13.10 0.02 8.65
CA PHE A 236 -13.54 0.31 10.01
C PHE A 236 -13.35 1.77 10.43
N VAL A 237 -12.44 2.52 9.80
CA VAL A 237 -12.03 3.85 10.30
C VAL A 237 -12.21 4.99 9.30
N ILE A 238 -12.55 4.70 8.04
CA ILE A 238 -12.67 5.74 7.01
C ILE A 238 -14.00 6.48 7.03
N GLY A 239 -15.04 5.88 7.64
CA GLY A 239 -16.37 6.46 7.77
C GLY A 239 -17.34 6.13 6.63
N ASN A 240 -16.87 5.53 5.54
CA ASN A 240 -17.65 4.96 4.42
C ASN A 240 -18.69 5.91 3.77
N MET A 241 -18.38 7.20 3.72
CA MET A 241 -19.22 8.19 3.03
C MET A 241 -18.85 8.27 1.55
N MET A 242 -19.84 8.17 0.69
CA MET A 242 -19.69 8.22 -0.77
C MET A 242 -19.52 9.62 -1.35
N ASN A 243 -19.62 10.66 -0.50
CA ASN A 243 -19.46 12.05 -0.92
C ASN A 243 -17.98 12.40 -1.11
N MET A 244 -17.71 13.36 -1.98
CA MET A 244 -16.37 13.89 -2.18
C MET A 244 -15.85 14.55 -0.89
N PRO A 245 -14.72 14.10 -0.31
CA PRO A 245 -14.17 14.70 0.88
C PRO A 245 -13.64 16.10 0.59
N LYS A 246 -13.94 17.06 1.47
CA LYS A 246 -13.45 18.45 1.39
C LYS A 246 -12.14 18.63 2.14
N GLY A 247 -11.83 17.72 3.05
CA GLY A 247 -10.62 17.75 3.87
C GLY A 247 -10.16 16.38 4.33
N ILE A 248 -8.94 16.34 4.86
CA ILE A 248 -8.29 15.08 5.31
C ILE A 248 -8.94 14.47 6.55
N PHE A 249 -9.71 15.24 7.32
CA PHE A 249 -10.45 14.76 8.49
C PHE A 249 -11.88 14.35 8.16
N ASP A 250 -12.33 14.55 6.92
CA ASP A 250 -13.66 14.12 6.51
C ASP A 250 -13.74 12.61 6.34
N SER A 251 -14.92 12.09 6.65
CA SER A 251 -15.30 10.73 6.31
C SER A 251 -15.35 10.58 4.80
N ALA A 252 -14.83 9.50 4.30
CA ALA A 252 -14.74 9.21 2.88
C ALA A 252 -14.91 7.70 2.63
N THR A 253 -14.63 7.24 1.43
CA THR A 253 -14.59 5.82 1.09
C THR A 253 -13.35 5.52 0.24
N THR A 254 -12.94 4.26 0.19
CA THR A 254 -11.96 3.76 -0.77
C THR A 254 -12.61 2.79 -1.75
N ILE A 255 -11.97 2.49 -2.87
CA ILE A 255 -12.48 1.50 -3.83
C ILE A 255 -12.73 0.16 -3.13
N SER A 256 -11.76 -0.31 -2.34
CA SER A 256 -11.86 -1.59 -1.63
C SER A 256 -12.98 -1.59 -0.57
N SER A 257 -13.14 -0.47 0.18
CA SER A 257 -14.22 -0.37 1.18
C SER A 257 -15.60 -0.24 0.53
N THR A 258 -15.71 0.46 -0.61
CA THR A 258 -16.94 0.53 -1.40
C THR A 258 -17.38 -0.84 -1.89
N LEU A 259 -16.42 -1.63 -2.42
CA LEU A 259 -16.69 -3.01 -2.83
C LEU A 259 -17.17 -3.86 -1.65
N ALA A 260 -16.46 -3.82 -0.51
CA ALA A 260 -16.79 -4.64 0.65
C ALA A 260 -18.18 -4.32 1.24
N ASN A 261 -18.56 -3.03 1.27
CA ASN A 261 -19.82 -2.62 1.85
C ASN A 261 -21.04 -2.89 0.95
N ASN A 262 -20.87 -2.78 -0.38
CA ASN A 262 -22.04 -2.77 -1.28
C ASN A 262 -22.18 -4.07 -2.06
N PHE A 263 -21.15 -4.94 -2.14
CA PHE A 263 -21.18 -6.08 -3.04
C PHE A 263 -22.26 -7.12 -2.69
N ALA A 264 -22.54 -7.31 -1.41
CA ALA A 264 -23.51 -8.32 -0.95
C ALA A 264 -24.96 -7.95 -1.31
N GLU A 265 -25.27 -6.66 -1.41
CA GLU A 265 -26.62 -6.13 -1.66
C GLU A 265 -26.80 -5.64 -3.11
N ALA A 266 -25.73 -5.63 -3.91
CA ALA A 266 -25.74 -5.08 -5.25
C ALA A 266 -26.35 -6.03 -6.27
N ASP A 267 -27.31 -5.53 -7.03
CA ASP A 267 -27.92 -6.22 -8.16
C ASP A 267 -27.80 -5.42 -9.46
N GLY A 268 -27.95 -6.09 -10.60
CA GLY A 268 -28.01 -5.51 -11.94
C GLY A 268 -26.88 -4.52 -12.23
N LEU A 269 -27.23 -3.29 -12.56
CA LEU A 269 -26.29 -2.22 -12.93
C LEU A 269 -25.32 -1.86 -11.80
N GLN A 270 -25.79 -1.80 -10.56
CA GLN A 270 -24.93 -1.49 -9.40
C GLN A 270 -23.80 -2.52 -9.27
N ARG A 271 -24.13 -3.79 -9.45
CA ARG A 271 -23.13 -4.87 -9.43
C ARG A 271 -22.10 -4.72 -10.54
N SER A 272 -22.55 -4.34 -11.74
CA SER A 272 -21.64 -4.08 -12.87
C SER A 272 -20.70 -2.89 -12.58
N VAL A 273 -21.22 -1.82 -11.92
CA VAL A 273 -20.40 -0.67 -11.47
C VAL A 273 -19.37 -1.08 -10.43
N LEU A 274 -19.72 -1.96 -9.48
CA LEU A 274 -18.75 -2.47 -8.52
C LEU A 274 -17.64 -3.27 -9.20
N PHE A 275 -17.96 -4.09 -10.22
CA PHE A 275 -16.93 -4.74 -11.02
C PHE A 275 -16.06 -3.72 -11.77
N ALA A 276 -16.64 -2.63 -12.28
CA ALA A 276 -15.87 -1.54 -12.91
C ALA A 276 -14.93 -0.85 -11.91
N LEU A 277 -15.35 -0.63 -10.66
CA LEU A 277 -14.46 -0.15 -9.59
C LEU A 277 -13.30 -1.13 -9.34
N GLY A 278 -13.56 -2.43 -9.37
CA GLY A 278 -12.52 -3.46 -9.30
C GLY A 278 -11.50 -3.36 -10.44
N VAL A 279 -11.97 -3.12 -11.68
CA VAL A 279 -11.10 -2.87 -12.84
C VAL A 279 -10.26 -1.61 -12.64
N ILE A 280 -10.86 -0.51 -12.15
CA ILE A 280 -10.14 0.74 -11.87
C ILE A 280 -9.04 0.52 -10.83
N LEU A 281 -9.32 -0.16 -9.72
CA LEU A 281 -8.32 -0.46 -8.68
C LEU A 281 -7.16 -1.28 -9.26
N LEU A 282 -7.47 -2.25 -10.08
CA LEU A 282 -6.49 -3.10 -10.72
C LEU A 282 -5.62 -2.31 -11.70
N LEU A 283 -6.20 -1.40 -12.49
CA LEU A 283 -5.45 -0.51 -13.37
C LEU A 283 -4.56 0.45 -12.57
N MET A 284 -5.02 0.96 -11.42
CA MET A 284 -4.20 1.76 -10.51
C MET A 284 -2.99 0.95 -9.99
N CYS A 285 -3.20 -0.28 -9.56
CA CYS A 285 -2.12 -1.17 -9.10
C CYS A 285 -1.14 -1.50 -10.24
N LEU A 286 -1.62 -1.80 -11.43
CA LEU A 286 -0.77 -2.04 -12.61
C LEU A 286 0.03 -0.80 -13.00
N GLY A 287 -0.59 0.39 -13.00
CA GLY A 287 0.09 1.64 -13.29
C GLY A 287 1.28 1.89 -12.33
N ILE A 288 1.08 1.64 -11.05
CA ILE A 288 2.14 1.74 -10.05
C ILE A 288 3.22 0.69 -10.29
N GLN A 289 2.85 -0.55 -10.58
CA GLN A 289 3.81 -1.62 -10.85
C GLN A 289 4.67 -1.34 -12.09
N ILE A 290 4.05 -0.83 -13.17
CA ILE A 290 4.76 -0.45 -14.39
C ILE A 290 5.71 0.73 -14.12
N THR A 291 5.25 1.74 -13.38
CA THR A 291 6.07 2.88 -12.98
C THR A 291 7.27 2.44 -12.15
N SER A 292 7.05 1.53 -11.20
CA SER A 292 8.08 0.91 -10.39
C SER A 292 9.15 0.22 -11.23
N GLN A 293 8.74 -0.65 -12.13
CA GLN A 293 9.66 -1.40 -12.99
C GLN A 293 10.43 -0.48 -13.93
N SER A 294 9.76 0.50 -14.52
CA SER A 294 10.40 1.50 -15.40
C SER A 294 11.47 2.29 -14.65
N PHE A 295 11.18 2.71 -13.41
CA PHE A 295 12.14 3.42 -12.58
C PHE A 295 13.35 2.56 -12.22
N LEU A 296 13.15 1.28 -11.90
CA LEU A 296 14.22 0.33 -11.64
C LEU A 296 15.09 0.07 -12.88
N HIS A 297 14.48 0.01 -14.08
CA HIS A 297 15.22 -0.14 -15.34
C HIS A 297 16.08 1.09 -15.67
N VAL A 298 15.55 2.30 -15.52
CA VAL A 298 16.32 3.54 -15.72
C VAL A 298 17.50 3.63 -14.77
N THR A 299 17.34 3.18 -13.53
CA THR A 299 18.40 3.16 -12.52
C THR A 299 19.48 2.13 -12.86
N LYS A 300 19.13 1.01 -13.53
CA LYS A 300 20.11 0.05 -14.10
C LYS A 300 20.96 0.69 -15.19
N ALA A 301 20.32 1.32 -16.15
CA ALA A 301 21.01 1.91 -17.32
C ALA A 301 22.03 3.00 -16.93
N LYS A 302 21.72 3.80 -15.91
CA LYS A 302 22.63 4.87 -15.43
C LYS A 302 23.89 4.34 -14.71
N ARG A 303 23.90 3.08 -14.27
CA ARG A 303 25.06 2.46 -13.58
C ARG A 303 25.91 1.56 -14.48
N GLY A 304 25.60 1.45 -15.77
CA GLY A 304 26.37 0.64 -16.71
C GLY A 304 26.29 -0.89 -16.45
N GLU A 305 25.37 -1.34 -15.63
CA GLU A 305 25.13 -2.77 -15.39
C GLU A 305 24.19 -3.29 -16.51
N LYS A 306 24.77 -4.13 -17.40
CA LYS A 306 24.04 -4.88 -18.43
C LYS A 306 23.24 -6.04 -17.85
#